data_7eeb05dbd9ad9894185ec6b2a24afe88
#
_entry.id   7eeb05dbd9ad9894185ec6b2a24afe88
#
_cell.length_a   1.000
_cell.length_b   1.000
_cell.length_c   1.000
_cell.angle_alpha   90.00
_cell.angle_beta   90.00
_cell.angle_gamma   90.00
#
_symmetry.space_group_name_H-M   'P 1'
#
loop_
_entity.id
_entity.type
_entity.pdbx_description
1 polymer ?
#
loop_
_entity_poly.entity_id
_entity_poly.type
_entity_poly.pdbx_seq_one_letter_code
_entity_poly.pdbx_strand_id
1 'polypeptide(L)'
;MTVSTPLPLVEPSDGERLVTVAWVQVTALVLLCGMAVLGFLGYRAYTADPPIAAHVVTADGRVVYTGAQVRDGQELFLRHGLMEYGSIFGHGAYLGPDFTADYLHRAALFATRAYGGDTSGVAREKVIADFKTNRYDGSTDTVTYTDVQAKAFAAMVTHYVAYFGPESASKGLLPDAITDRADIKALTAYFAWSAWAGSTLRPDKDYTYTNNWPPEPLVGNSVTADVVVWSVLSLIVLLAGIGVLFAAFGRWGERMGWRGRQADTISFRRPGDVAVTPTQRACAYFFLVVGLLFVVQTMVGAASEHYRADLTSFFGFDLARWLPYNLVRTWHVQLAIFWTATSFLATGLFLAPIVSGREPRRQSWLAYGLLGALAVVVFGSLIGELLDIHGWLSPALHAIGMQGWEYLDLGRVWQVLLTLGLFFWAFMLYRGLRGALQHTSRINMPWLFFFTGLAIPAFYAVGLLTS
;
A
#
# COMPACT_ATOMS: atom_id res chain seq x y z
N MET A 1 0.28 -46.91 -18.52
CA MET A 1 0.60 -45.79 -19.43
C MET A 1 -0.68 -45.45 -20.20
N THR A 2 -1.50 -44.59 -19.68
CA THR A 2 -2.67 -44.06 -20.39
C THR A 2 -2.23 -42.83 -21.14
N VAL A 3 -2.08 -42.93 -22.43
CA VAL A 3 -1.90 -41.84 -23.37
C VAL A 3 -3.22 -41.05 -23.30
N SER A 4 -3.21 -39.88 -22.65
CA SER A 4 -4.34 -38.98 -22.70
C SER A 4 -4.46 -38.43 -24.12
N THR A 5 -5.55 -38.76 -24.78
CA THR A 5 -5.92 -38.19 -26.07
C THR A 5 -5.96 -36.65 -25.87
N PRO A 6 -5.27 -35.86 -26.70
CA PRO A 6 -5.32 -34.41 -26.58
C PRO A 6 -6.74 -33.96 -26.75
N LEU A 7 -7.21 -33.08 -25.86
CA LEU A 7 -8.46 -32.35 -26.01
C LEU A 7 -8.45 -31.68 -27.41
N PRO A 8 -9.47 -31.88 -28.25
CA PRO A 8 -9.52 -31.15 -29.50
C PRO A 8 -9.65 -29.66 -29.15
N LEU A 9 -8.58 -28.90 -29.37
CA LEU A 9 -8.69 -27.44 -29.46
C LEU A 9 -9.72 -27.18 -30.56
N VAL A 10 -10.76 -26.41 -30.28
CA VAL A 10 -11.51 -25.77 -31.32
C VAL A 10 -10.51 -24.83 -31.97
N GLU A 11 -9.91 -25.28 -33.10
CA GLU A 11 -9.13 -24.38 -33.92
C GLU A 11 -10.08 -23.27 -34.37
N PRO A 12 -9.79 -22.00 -34.05
CA PRO A 12 -10.55 -20.91 -34.65
C PRO A 12 -10.36 -21.04 -36.17
N SER A 13 -11.45 -21.09 -36.89
CA SER A 13 -11.38 -21.07 -38.36
C SER A 13 -10.46 -19.93 -38.80
N ASP A 14 -9.59 -20.18 -39.78
CA ASP A 14 -8.59 -19.25 -40.32
C ASP A 14 -9.24 -17.89 -40.65
N GLY A 15 -9.32 -16.97 -39.74
CA GLY A 15 -9.91 -15.64 -39.91
C GLY A 15 -10.52 -15.02 -38.66
N GLU A 16 -10.84 -15.76 -37.61
CA GLU A 16 -11.49 -15.20 -36.43
C GLU A 16 -10.46 -14.77 -35.36
N ARG A 17 -10.22 -13.46 -35.27
CA ARG A 17 -9.39 -12.89 -34.20
C ARG A 17 -10.27 -12.61 -33.00
N LEU A 18 -10.08 -13.32 -31.88
CA LEU A 18 -10.70 -13.00 -30.59
C LEU A 18 -10.27 -11.63 -30.07
N VAL A 19 -9.03 -11.23 -30.37
CA VAL A 19 -8.50 -9.91 -30.07
C VAL A 19 -8.20 -9.20 -31.37
N THR A 20 -8.93 -8.12 -31.65
CA THR A 20 -8.71 -7.31 -32.86
C THR A 20 -7.53 -6.39 -32.71
N VAL A 21 -6.95 -5.94 -33.83
CA VAL A 21 -5.85 -4.94 -33.82
C VAL A 21 -6.29 -3.66 -33.12
N ALA A 22 -7.57 -3.27 -33.24
CA ALA A 22 -8.10 -2.09 -32.55
C ALA A 22 -7.98 -2.21 -31.02
N TRP A 23 -8.25 -3.38 -30.42
CA TRP A 23 -8.05 -3.58 -28.99
C TRP A 23 -6.59 -3.45 -28.56
N VAL A 24 -5.68 -4.00 -29.33
CA VAL A 24 -4.23 -3.88 -29.07
C VAL A 24 -3.79 -2.41 -29.15
N GLN A 25 -4.26 -1.68 -30.17
CA GLN A 25 -3.94 -0.25 -30.31
C GLN A 25 -4.50 0.60 -29.18
N VAL A 26 -5.76 0.38 -28.78
CA VAL A 26 -6.38 1.11 -27.66
C VAL A 26 -5.66 0.79 -26.35
N THR A 27 -5.36 -0.49 -26.09
CA THR A 27 -4.63 -0.89 -24.88
C THR A 27 -3.23 -0.26 -24.85
N ALA A 28 -2.50 -0.28 -25.95
CA ALA A 28 -1.19 0.36 -26.07
C ALA A 28 -1.27 1.88 -25.84
N LEU A 29 -2.28 2.54 -26.44
CA LEU A 29 -2.48 3.98 -26.25
C LEU A 29 -2.78 4.33 -24.80
N VAL A 30 -3.72 3.61 -24.15
CA VAL A 30 -4.08 3.82 -22.74
C VAL A 30 -2.88 3.60 -21.84
N LEU A 31 -2.10 2.52 -22.08
CA LEU A 31 -0.89 2.23 -21.32
C LEU A 31 0.15 3.34 -21.47
N LEU A 32 0.45 3.75 -22.69
CA LEU A 32 1.46 4.79 -22.96
C LEU A 32 1.05 6.15 -22.35
N CYS A 33 -0.21 6.55 -22.55
CA CYS A 33 -0.73 7.78 -21.96
C CYS A 33 -0.73 7.71 -20.42
N GLY A 34 -1.17 6.58 -19.84
CA GLY A 34 -1.16 6.37 -18.41
C GLY A 34 0.24 6.43 -17.82
N MET A 35 1.21 5.74 -18.45
CA MET A 35 2.61 5.76 -18.01
C MET A 35 3.25 7.16 -18.17
N ALA A 36 2.91 7.90 -19.22
CA ALA A 36 3.39 9.28 -19.40
C ALA A 36 2.86 10.20 -18.27
N VAL A 37 1.57 10.09 -17.94
CA VAL A 37 0.96 10.87 -16.85
C VAL A 37 1.58 10.48 -15.51
N LEU A 38 1.69 9.19 -15.21
CA LEU A 38 2.31 8.70 -13.96
C LEU A 38 3.77 9.12 -13.87
N GLY A 39 4.53 9.01 -14.95
CA GLY A 39 5.93 9.47 -15.00
C GLY A 39 6.05 10.97 -14.74
N PHE A 40 5.17 11.78 -15.34
CA PHE A 40 5.14 13.22 -15.09
C PHE A 40 4.76 13.55 -13.64
N LEU A 41 3.73 12.90 -13.11
CA LEU A 41 3.31 13.12 -11.72
C LEU A 41 4.38 12.65 -10.73
N GLY A 42 4.99 11.49 -10.97
CA GLY A 42 6.12 10.99 -10.19
C GLY A 42 7.29 11.97 -10.19
N TYR A 43 7.71 12.43 -11.36
CA TYR A 43 8.77 13.46 -11.47
C TYR A 43 8.41 14.71 -10.66
N ARG A 44 7.16 15.20 -10.77
CA ARG A 44 6.69 16.38 -10.01
C ARG A 44 6.67 16.12 -8.50
N ALA A 45 6.29 14.94 -8.07
CA ALA A 45 6.30 14.55 -6.65
C ALA A 45 7.74 14.58 -6.09
N TYR A 46 8.65 13.83 -6.72
CA TYR A 46 10.05 13.73 -6.26
C TYR A 46 10.82 15.05 -6.33
N THR A 47 10.49 15.96 -7.24
CA THR A 47 11.15 17.29 -7.33
C THR A 47 10.53 18.34 -6.43
N ALA A 48 9.44 18.03 -5.75
CA ALA A 48 8.69 18.96 -4.91
C ALA A 48 8.60 18.52 -3.44
N ASP A 49 9.43 17.57 -3.03
CA ASP A 49 9.46 17.05 -1.66
C ASP A 49 9.84 18.12 -0.64
N PRO A 50 9.24 18.08 0.58
CA PRO A 50 9.72 18.91 1.68
C PRO A 50 11.13 18.46 2.09
N PRO A 51 12.08 19.39 2.26
CA PRO A 51 13.44 19.02 2.67
C PRO A 51 13.46 18.42 4.09
N ILE A 52 14.28 17.41 4.30
CA ILE A 52 14.67 16.93 5.63
C ILE A 52 16.00 17.58 5.97
N ALA A 53 15.95 18.73 6.63
CA ALA A 53 17.16 19.48 7.00
C ALA A 53 18.08 18.65 7.88
N ALA A 54 19.41 18.78 7.70
CA ALA A 54 20.41 18.11 8.53
C ALA A 54 20.21 18.46 10.01
N HIS A 55 19.89 19.73 10.30
CA HIS A 55 19.66 20.20 11.65
C HIS A 55 18.47 21.14 11.73
N VAL A 56 17.68 20.99 12.79
CA VAL A 56 16.68 21.99 13.22
C VAL A 56 17.24 22.66 14.47
N VAL A 57 17.46 23.97 14.39
CA VAL A 57 18.16 24.74 15.41
C VAL A 57 17.33 25.92 15.89
N THR A 58 17.62 26.44 17.08
CA THR A 58 17.14 27.74 17.56
C THR A 58 18.04 28.87 17.06
N ALA A 59 17.59 30.11 17.18
CA ALA A 59 18.35 31.28 16.73
C ALA A 59 19.73 31.41 17.41
N ASP A 60 19.89 30.86 18.62
CA ASP A 60 21.16 30.77 19.36
C ASP A 60 22.04 29.56 18.96
N GLY A 61 21.62 28.78 17.94
CA GLY A 61 22.38 27.65 17.40
C GLY A 61 22.19 26.33 18.15
N ARG A 62 21.32 26.27 19.16
CA ARG A 62 21.03 25.03 19.90
C ARG A 62 20.22 24.07 19.04
N VAL A 63 20.70 22.83 18.87
CA VAL A 63 20.03 21.78 18.12
C VAL A 63 18.77 21.31 18.85
N VAL A 64 17.63 21.35 18.20
CA VAL A 64 16.32 20.84 18.66
C VAL A 64 16.20 19.36 18.31
N TYR A 65 16.35 19.03 17.03
CA TYR A 65 16.46 17.67 16.49
C TYR A 65 17.24 17.67 15.16
N THR A 66 17.56 16.49 14.65
CA THR A 66 18.33 16.32 13.42
C THR A 66 17.56 15.57 12.35
N GLY A 67 17.97 15.71 11.08
CA GLY A 67 17.43 14.93 9.97
C GLY A 67 17.63 13.41 10.13
N ALA A 68 18.69 12.99 10.82
CA ALA A 68 18.87 11.58 11.19
C ALA A 68 17.73 11.12 12.11
N GLN A 69 17.40 11.89 13.15
CA GLN A 69 16.27 11.56 14.04
C GLN A 69 14.91 11.54 13.32
N VAL A 70 14.72 12.35 12.27
CA VAL A 70 13.51 12.28 11.44
C VAL A 70 13.43 10.94 10.72
N ARG A 71 14.53 10.47 10.11
CA ARG A 71 14.59 9.19 9.39
C ARG A 71 14.46 8.01 10.36
N ASP A 72 15.17 8.05 11.49
CA ASP A 72 15.04 7.03 12.55
C ASP A 72 13.59 6.97 13.06
N GLY A 73 12.95 8.13 13.24
CA GLY A 73 11.54 8.22 13.65
C GLY A 73 10.58 7.64 12.60
N GLN A 74 10.84 7.84 11.33
CA GLN A 74 10.08 7.19 10.25
C GLN A 74 10.22 5.67 10.32
N GLU A 75 11.45 5.17 10.47
CA GLU A 75 11.68 3.72 10.58
C GLU A 75 10.98 3.13 11.81
N LEU A 76 11.06 3.81 12.95
CA LEU A 76 10.34 3.41 14.16
C LEU A 76 8.81 3.42 13.98
N PHE A 77 8.27 4.44 13.31
CA PHE A 77 6.85 4.54 13.00
C PHE A 77 6.36 3.33 12.20
N LEU A 78 7.13 2.97 11.17
CA LEU A 78 6.83 1.82 10.33
C LEU A 78 6.96 0.51 11.11
N ARG A 79 8.08 0.31 11.82
CA ARG A 79 8.40 -0.92 12.56
C ARG A 79 7.39 -1.25 13.66
N HIS A 80 6.86 -0.24 14.34
CA HIS A 80 5.82 -0.42 15.35
C HIS A 80 4.39 -0.55 14.77
N GLY A 81 4.25 -0.66 13.46
CA GLY A 81 2.94 -0.78 12.81
C GLY A 81 2.04 0.45 13.02
N LEU A 82 2.65 1.63 13.25
CA LEU A 82 1.87 2.84 13.52
C LEU A 82 1.19 3.38 12.27
N MET A 83 1.61 2.94 11.07
CA MET A 83 0.92 3.25 9.81
C MET A 83 -0.47 2.60 9.73
N GLU A 84 -0.63 1.42 10.31
CA GLU A 84 -1.92 0.72 10.41
C GLU A 84 -2.76 1.22 11.60
N TYR A 85 -2.11 1.86 12.57
CA TYR A 85 -2.76 2.45 13.74
C TYR A 85 -3.26 3.88 13.49
N GLY A 86 -2.44 4.73 12.86
CA GLY A 86 -2.71 6.11 12.54
C GLY A 86 -2.30 6.45 11.11
N SER A 87 -1.87 7.68 10.84
CA SER A 87 -1.32 8.09 9.56
C SER A 87 -0.32 9.24 9.67
N ILE A 88 0.42 9.49 8.61
CA ILE A 88 1.21 10.70 8.35
C ILE A 88 0.69 11.31 7.05
N PHE A 89 0.45 12.60 7.00
CA PHE A 89 -0.15 13.32 5.87
C PHE A 89 -1.48 12.74 5.35
N GLY A 90 -2.23 12.08 6.23
CA GLY A 90 -3.45 11.36 5.90
C GLY A 90 -4.66 11.83 6.71
N HIS A 91 -5.54 10.90 7.00
CA HIS A 91 -6.81 11.16 7.70
C HIS A 91 -6.88 10.47 9.08
N GLY A 92 -5.81 9.83 9.54
CA GLY A 92 -5.82 8.95 10.70
C GLY A 92 -6.33 7.55 10.34
N ALA A 93 -6.55 6.75 11.37
CA ALA A 93 -7.16 5.42 11.26
C ALA A 93 -8.32 5.29 12.25
N TYR A 94 -8.85 4.07 12.44
CA TYR A 94 -9.98 3.87 13.35
C TYR A 94 -9.66 4.23 14.81
N LEU A 95 -8.43 4.02 15.26
CA LEU A 95 -8.03 4.26 16.65
C LEU A 95 -7.00 5.38 16.77
N GLY A 96 -5.99 5.40 15.92
CA GLY A 96 -4.92 6.39 15.95
C GLY A 96 -5.23 7.65 15.16
N PRO A 97 -4.61 8.78 15.51
CA PRO A 97 -4.74 10.03 14.80
C PRO A 97 -3.92 10.04 13.49
N ASP A 98 -4.13 11.06 12.67
CA ASP A 98 -3.03 11.55 11.82
C ASP A 98 -2.03 12.29 12.72
N PHE A 99 -0.81 11.75 12.82
CA PHE A 99 0.22 12.29 13.72
C PHE A 99 0.77 13.64 13.25
N THR A 100 0.66 13.95 11.96
CA THR A 100 0.94 15.29 11.43
C THR A 100 -0.05 16.31 12.01
N ALA A 101 -1.36 15.97 11.98
CA ALA A 101 -2.41 16.84 12.48
C ALA A 101 -2.38 16.95 14.01
N ASP A 102 -2.18 15.81 14.71
CA ASP A 102 -2.12 15.79 16.18
C ASP A 102 -0.95 16.63 16.69
N TYR A 103 0.25 16.45 16.11
CA TYR A 103 1.41 17.26 16.47
C TYR A 103 1.18 18.74 16.16
N LEU A 104 0.72 19.07 14.96
CA LEU A 104 0.52 20.45 14.51
C LEU A 104 -0.48 21.18 15.41
N HIS A 105 -1.63 20.56 15.70
CA HIS A 105 -2.65 21.13 16.57
C HIS A 105 -2.13 21.40 17.98
N ARG A 106 -1.47 20.41 18.60
CA ARG A 106 -0.92 20.53 19.97
C ARG A 106 0.19 21.57 20.04
N ALA A 107 1.09 21.59 19.06
CA ALA A 107 2.17 22.57 18.99
C ALA A 107 1.62 24.00 18.79
N ALA A 108 0.59 24.17 17.95
CA ALA A 108 -0.09 25.44 17.76
C ALA A 108 -0.83 25.90 19.02
N LEU A 109 -1.51 25.00 19.73
CA LEU A 109 -2.12 25.31 21.03
C LEU A 109 -1.08 25.71 22.08
N PHE A 110 0.05 25.01 22.13
CA PHE A 110 1.17 25.39 23.02
C PHE A 110 1.66 26.80 22.69
N ALA A 111 1.91 27.08 21.41
CA ALA A 111 2.36 28.40 20.96
C ALA A 111 1.35 29.51 21.28
N THR A 112 0.05 29.24 21.04
CA THR A 112 -1.03 30.18 21.38
C THR A 112 -1.02 30.55 22.86
N ARG A 113 -0.87 29.56 23.74
CA ARG A 113 -0.76 29.77 25.20
C ARG A 113 0.49 30.56 25.55
N ALA A 114 1.62 30.28 24.92
CA ALA A 114 2.89 30.97 25.15
C ALA A 114 2.82 32.46 24.73
N TYR A 115 1.99 32.79 23.76
CA TYR A 115 1.75 34.16 23.29
C TYR A 115 0.59 34.89 23.97
N GLY A 116 0.01 34.36 25.05
CA GLY A 116 -1.01 35.01 25.86
C GLY A 116 -2.40 34.39 25.80
N GLY A 117 -2.59 33.28 25.09
CA GLY A 117 -3.80 32.45 25.13
C GLY A 117 -4.95 32.93 24.23
N ASP A 118 -4.83 34.06 23.56
CA ASP A 118 -5.89 34.62 22.69
C ASP A 118 -5.82 33.94 21.30
N THR A 119 -6.87 33.24 20.92
CA THR A 119 -6.99 32.57 19.63
C THR A 119 -7.50 33.46 18.50
N SER A 120 -7.91 34.68 18.80
CA SER A 120 -8.53 35.61 17.85
C SER A 120 -7.71 36.88 17.57
N GLY A 121 -6.67 37.15 18.37
CA GLY A 121 -5.92 38.42 18.33
C GLY A 121 -4.44 38.24 17.96
N VAL A 122 -3.60 39.05 18.60
CA VAL A 122 -2.14 39.14 18.36
C VAL A 122 -1.43 37.79 18.57
N ALA A 123 -1.88 36.97 19.51
CA ALA A 123 -1.30 35.64 19.74
C ALA A 123 -1.48 34.75 18.53
N ARG A 124 -2.67 34.74 17.91
CA ARG A 124 -2.97 33.99 16.70
C ARG A 124 -2.08 34.43 15.52
N GLU A 125 -1.93 35.74 15.31
CA GLU A 125 -1.07 36.28 14.24
C GLU A 125 0.38 35.84 14.40
N LYS A 126 0.90 35.83 15.63
CA LYS A 126 2.25 35.36 15.94
C LYS A 126 2.39 33.85 15.67
N VAL A 127 1.39 33.04 16.05
CA VAL A 127 1.38 31.60 15.76
C VAL A 127 1.41 31.35 14.26
N ILE A 128 0.52 32.02 13.51
CA ILE A 128 0.49 31.93 12.05
C ILE A 128 1.86 32.32 11.45
N ALA A 129 2.42 33.45 11.88
CA ALA A 129 3.73 33.90 11.39
C ALA A 129 4.85 32.87 11.69
N ASP A 130 4.87 32.29 12.90
CA ASP A 130 5.87 31.30 13.28
C ASP A 130 5.81 30.03 12.44
N PHE A 131 4.58 29.51 12.20
CA PHE A 131 4.42 28.25 11.51
C PHE A 131 4.43 28.40 9.97
N LYS A 132 3.95 29.53 9.42
CA LYS A 132 3.92 29.79 7.97
C LYS A 132 5.26 30.23 7.40
N THR A 133 6.11 30.90 8.18
CA THR A 133 7.38 31.39 7.67
C THR A 133 8.35 30.23 7.39
N ASN A 134 8.78 30.12 6.13
CA ASN A 134 9.80 29.17 5.77
C ASN A 134 11.19 29.70 6.20
N ARG A 135 11.80 29.03 7.16
CA ARG A 135 13.14 29.35 7.70
C ARG A 135 14.15 28.25 7.37
N TYR A 136 13.92 27.53 6.27
CA TYR A 136 14.87 26.57 5.75
C TYR A 136 15.95 27.30 4.94
N ASP A 137 17.19 27.10 5.30
CA ASP A 137 18.37 27.57 4.56
C ASP A 137 19.04 26.37 3.88
N GLY A 138 18.92 26.29 2.56
CA GLY A 138 19.52 25.21 1.77
C GLY A 138 21.05 25.28 1.71
N SER A 139 21.68 26.42 2.03
CA SER A 139 23.14 26.53 2.01
C SER A 139 23.81 25.89 3.24
N THR A 140 23.11 25.91 4.37
CA THR A 140 23.54 25.31 5.63
C THR A 140 22.80 24.02 5.95
N ASP A 141 21.81 23.68 5.14
CA ASP A 141 20.87 22.57 5.35
C ASP A 141 20.25 22.59 6.75
N THR A 142 19.78 23.78 7.16
CA THR A 142 19.18 23.99 8.49
C THR A 142 17.81 24.62 8.42
N VAL A 143 16.95 24.28 9.40
CA VAL A 143 15.69 25.00 9.69
C VAL A 143 15.83 25.71 11.03
N THR A 144 15.54 27.01 11.08
CA THR A 144 15.59 27.79 12.33
C THR A 144 14.20 27.86 12.97
N TYR A 145 14.06 27.25 14.14
CA TYR A 145 12.83 27.34 14.96
C TYR A 145 12.87 28.58 15.87
N THR A 146 11.72 29.14 16.13
CA THR A 146 11.57 30.12 17.23
C THR A 146 11.69 29.40 18.58
N ASP A 147 12.00 30.17 19.64
CA ASP A 147 12.05 29.61 21.00
C ASP A 147 10.74 28.93 21.41
N VAL A 148 9.62 29.46 20.94
CA VAL A 148 8.28 28.89 21.20
C VAL A 148 8.12 27.55 20.50
N GLN A 149 8.54 27.44 19.23
CA GLN A 149 8.52 26.17 18.50
C GLN A 149 9.45 25.12 19.14
N ALA A 150 10.63 25.52 19.59
CA ALA A 150 11.57 24.62 20.28
C ALA A 150 11.02 24.11 21.63
N LYS A 151 10.34 24.99 22.40
CA LYS A 151 9.64 24.59 23.63
C LYS A 151 8.42 23.72 23.35
N ALA A 152 7.69 24.00 22.28
CA ALA A 152 6.58 23.15 21.84
C ALA A 152 7.07 21.73 21.50
N PHE A 153 8.19 21.59 20.77
CA PHE A 153 8.81 20.29 20.51
C PHE A 153 9.12 19.51 21.79
N ALA A 154 9.74 20.18 22.78
CA ALA A 154 10.06 19.53 24.07
C ALA A 154 8.79 19.08 24.82
N ALA A 155 7.71 19.89 24.76
CA ALA A 155 6.42 19.54 25.33
C ALA A 155 5.78 18.34 24.59
N MET A 156 5.92 18.26 23.26
CA MET A 156 5.43 17.13 22.48
C MET A 156 6.20 15.84 22.77
N VAL A 157 7.52 15.90 22.95
CA VAL A 157 8.28 14.71 23.43
C VAL A 157 7.70 14.19 24.74
N THR A 158 7.36 15.09 25.67
CA THR A 158 6.74 14.68 26.96
C THR A 158 5.36 14.09 26.76
N HIS A 159 4.56 14.65 25.84
CA HIS A 159 3.26 14.12 25.50
C HIS A 159 3.34 12.71 24.92
N TYR A 160 4.23 12.48 23.94
CA TYR A 160 4.36 11.15 23.31
C TYR A 160 5.03 10.12 24.21
N VAL A 161 5.85 10.52 25.20
CA VAL A 161 6.30 9.62 26.27
C VAL A 161 5.11 9.04 27.04
N ALA A 162 4.11 9.87 27.38
CA ALA A 162 2.89 9.38 28.02
C ALA A 162 2.02 8.54 27.06
N TYR A 163 1.87 9.02 25.82
CA TYR A 163 1.02 8.42 24.79
C TYR A 163 1.44 7.00 24.44
N PHE A 164 2.74 6.75 24.17
CA PHE A 164 3.27 5.44 23.77
C PHE A 164 3.72 4.59 24.96
N GLY A 165 3.89 5.20 26.14
CA GLY A 165 4.19 4.51 27.41
C GLY A 165 2.89 4.17 28.18
N PRO A 166 2.68 4.78 29.35
CA PRO A 166 1.60 4.36 30.26
C PRO A 166 0.18 4.50 29.70
N GLU A 167 -0.05 5.37 28.71
CA GLU A 167 -1.38 5.55 28.12
C GLU A 167 -1.64 4.62 26.92
N SER A 168 -0.63 3.92 26.40
CA SER A 168 -0.70 3.17 25.13
C SER A 168 -1.81 2.11 25.11
N ALA A 169 -1.99 1.37 26.21
CA ALA A 169 -3.04 0.37 26.31
C ALA A 169 -4.45 0.98 26.19
N SER A 170 -4.65 2.19 26.75
CA SER A 170 -5.93 2.91 26.60
C SER A 170 -6.17 3.46 25.19
N LYS A 171 -5.20 3.31 24.31
CA LYS A 171 -5.22 3.72 22.90
C LYS A 171 -5.30 2.53 21.94
N GLY A 172 -5.39 1.29 22.45
CA GLY A 172 -5.45 0.07 21.63
C GLY A 172 -4.08 -0.43 21.15
N LEU A 173 -3.01 0.11 21.69
CA LEU A 173 -1.63 -0.37 21.49
C LEU A 173 -1.23 -1.34 22.60
N LEU A 174 -0.07 -1.98 22.46
CA LEU A 174 0.52 -2.76 23.55
C LEU A 174 0.72 -1.88 24.80
N PRO A 175 0.56 -2.44 26.02
CA PRO A 175 0.98 -1.74 27.22
C PRO A 175 2.47 -1.35 27.11
N ASP A 176 2.77 -0.08 27.38
CA ASP A 176 4.12 0.47 27.27
C ASP A 176 4.75 0.18 25.90
N ALA A 177 4.00 0.44 24.83
CA ALA A 177 4.35 0.07 23.45
C ALA A 177 5.73 0.55 23.02
N ILE A 178 6.12 1.77 23.43
CA ILE A 178 7.46 2.33 23.22
C ILE A 178 7.89 3.05 24.49
N THR A 179 8.97 2.59 25.11
CA THR A 179 9.47 3.11 26.39
C THR A 179 10.81 3.84 26.27
N ASP A 180 11.58 3.57 25.23
CA ASP A 180 12.83 4.27 25.01
C ASP A 180 12.58 5.74 24.68
N ARG A 181 13.12 6.63 25.50
CA ARG A 181 12.96 8.06 25.33
C ARG A 181 13.69 8.60 24.07
N ALA A 182 14.75 7.94 23.64
CA ALA A 182 15.46 8.33 22.41
C ALA A 182 14.61 8.00 21.19
N ASP A 183 13.96 6.83 21.16
CA ASP A 183 13.03 6.40 20.11
C ASP A 183 11.81 7.32 20.06
N ILE A 184 11.21 7.66 21.21
CA ILE A 184 10.08 8.60 21.27
C ILE A 184 10.51 9.99 20.79
N LYS A 185 11.73 10.45 21.10
CA LYS A 185 12.24 11.71 20.59
C LYS A 185 12.41 11.68 19.07
N ALA A 186 12.88 10.56 18.50
CA ALA A 186 13.01 10.37 17.07
C ALA A 186 11.62 10.35 16.38
N LEU A 187 10.66 9.61 16.91
CA LEU A 187 9.26 9.65 16.45
C LEU A 187 8.69 11.07 16.50
N THR A 188 8.92 11.80 17.60
CA THR A 188 8.47 13.18 17.74
C THR A 188 9.13 14.08 16.69
N ALA A 189 10.41 13.85 16.35
CA ALA A 189 11.10 14.59 15.29
C ALA A 189 10.47 14.31 13.91
N TYR A 190 10.07 13.08 13.64
CA TYR A 190 9.35 12.72 12.42
C TYR A 190 7.97 13.42 12.34
N PHE A 191 7.22 13.43 13.42
CA PHE A 191 5.94 14.14 13.50
C PHE A 191 6.12 15.67 13.40
N ALA A 192 7.18 16.22 14.00
CA ALA A 192 7.51 17.63 13.92
C ALA A 192 7.87 18.05 12.49
N TRP A 193 8.66 17.23 11.77
CA TRP A 193 9.01 17.46 10.38
C TRP A 193 7.76 17.42 9.49
N SER A 194 6.90 16.41 9.65
CA SER A 194 5.66 16.32 8.87
C SER A 194 4.72 17.50 9.15
N ALA A 195 4.61 17.94 10.40
CA ALA A 195 3.84 19.11 10.78
C ALA A 195 4.45 20.41 10.24
N TRP A 196 5.77 20.53 10.21
CA TRP A 196 6.48 21.64 9.57
C TRP A 196 6.15 21.68 8.06
N ALA A 197 6.24 20.57 7.35
CA ALA A 197 5.88 20.47 5.95
C ALA A 197 4.40 20.80 5.70
N GLY A 198 3.52 20.41 6.65
CA GLY A 198 2.08 20.70 6.61
C GLY A 198 1.71 22.15 6.89
N SER A 199 2.56 22.92 7.56
CA SER A 199 2.24 24.29 7.98
C SER A 199 3.07 25.38 7.29
N THR A 200 4.32 25.08 6.91
CA THR A 200 5.23 26.07 6.33
C THR A 200 4.96 26.29 4.85
N LEU A 201 4.98 27.55 4.41
CA LEU A 201 4.79 27.92 3.01
C LEU A 201 5.99 27.43 2.16
N ARG A 202 5.70 26.93 0.97
CA ARG A 202 6.72 26.67 -0.04
C ARG A 202 7.41 27.98 -0.45
N PRO A 203 8.68 27.95 -0.86
CA PRO A 203 9.33 29.11 -1.44
C PRO A 203 8.48 29.70 -2.59
N ASP A 204 8.23 31.01 -2.53
CA ASP A 204 7.48 31.77 -3.52
C ASP A 204 6.05 31.29 -3.78
N LYS A 205 5.42 30.62 -2.79
CA LYS A 205 4.03 30.15 -2.86
C LYS A 205 3.24 30.59 -1.63
N ASP A 206 1.93 30.67 -1.80
CA ASP A 206 0.94 30.96 -0.75
C ASP A 206 0.31 29.71 -0.11
N TYR A 207 0.85 28.53 -0.46
CA TYR A 207 0.46 27.22 0.08
C TYR A 207 1.65 26.42 0.62
N THR A 208 1.36 25.51 1.53
CA THR A 208 2.36 24.66 2.20
C THR A 208 2.86 23.52 1.29
N TYR A 209 3.84 22.74 1.76
CA TYR A 209 4.32 21.56 1.02
C TYR A 209 3.25 20.50 0.80
N THR A 210 2.18 20.51 1.59
CA THR A 210 1.03 19.60 1.53
C THR A 210 -0.26 20.28 1.04
N ASN A 211 -0.17 21.42 0.37
CA ASN A 211 -1.33 22.22 -0.08
C ASN A 211 -2.30 22.59 1.08
N ASN A 212 -1.74 23.07 2.20
CA ASN A 212 -2.43 23.46 3.42
C ASN A 212 -3.16 22.29 4.15
N TRP A 213 -2.71 21.06 3.94
CA TRP A 213 -3.15 19.92 4.73
C TRP A 213 -2.19 19.68 5.90
N PRO A 214 -2.65 19.33 7.11
CA PRO A 214 -4.05 19.23 7.52
C PRO A 214 -4.69 20.62 7.73
N PRO A 215 -6.03 20.71 7.66
CA PRO A 215 -6.75 21.91 8.05
C PRO A 215 -6.51 22.20 9.54
N GLU A 216 -5.88 23.34 9.84
CA GLU A 216 -5.59 23.78 11.20
C GLU A 216 -5.73 25.31 11.29
N PRO A 217 -6.87 25.81 11.78
CA PRO A 217 -7.14 27.25 11.82
C PRO A 217 -6.15 28.06 12.66
N LEU A 218 -5.52 27.45 13.69
CA LEU A 218 -4.56 28.16 14.55
C LEU A 218 -3.29 28.55 13.79
N VAL A 219 -2.89 27.80 12.77
CA VAL A 219 -1.74 28.12 11.91
C VAL A 219 -2.17 28.69 10.55
N GLY A 220 -3.45 28.97 10.36
CA GLY A 220 -3.97 29.53 9.12
C GLY A 220 -4.05 28.54 7.96
N ASN A 221 -4.06 27.22 8.24
CA ASN A 221 -4.32 26.20 7.22
C ASN A 221 -5.83 26.12 6.94
N SER A 222 -6.19 26.32 5.69
CA SER A 222 -7.51 26.05 5.16
C SER A 222 -7.39 25.31 3.84
N VAL A 223 -8.30 24.38 3.59
CA VAL A 223 -8.35 23.67 2.31
C VAL A 223 -8.59 24.71 1.22
N THR A 224 -7.72 24.73 0.19
CA THR A 224 -7.87 25.66 -0.93
C THR A 224 -9.04 25.23 -1.81
N ALA A 225 -9.72 26.19 -2.42
CA ALA A 225 -10.81 25.92 -3.36
C ALA A 225 -10.35 25.01 -4.52
N ASP A 226 -9.09 25.13 -4.94
CA ASP A 226 -8.49 24.34 -6.00
C ASP A 226 -8.52 22.84 -5.69
N VAL A 227 -8.21 22.43 -4.46
CA VAL A 227 -8.22 21.01 -4.05
C VAL A 227 -9.64 20.44 -4.19
N VAL A 228 -10.64 21.19 -3.75
CA VAL A 228 -12.05 20.78 -3.85
C VAL A 228 -12.49 20.70 -5.32
N VAL A 229 -12.18 21.74 -6.10
CA VAL A 229 -12.51 21.78 -7.53
C VAL A 229 -11.87 20.63 -8.30
N TRP A 230 -10.58 20.38 -8.10
CA TRP A 230 -9.89 19.27 -8.79
C TRP A 230 -10.39 17.91 -8.36
N SER A 231 -10.73 17.71 -7.09
CA SER A 231 -11.31 16.45 -6.60
C SER A 231 -12.68 16.17 -7.23
N VAL A 232 -13.57 17.16 -7.28
CA VAL A 232 -14.88 17.05 -7.89
C VAL A 232 -14.76 16.88 -9.40
N LEU A 233 -13.91 17.69 -10.05
CA LEU A 233 -13.69 17.62 -11.49
C LEU A 233 -13.12 16.26 -11.91
N SER A 234 -12.15 15.71 -11.18
CA SER A 234 -11.58 14.40 -11.48
C SER A 234 -12.62 13.29 -11.41
N LEU A 235 -13.52 13.34 -10.42
CA LEU A 235 -14.62 12.39 -10.30
C LEU A 235 -15.61 12.51 -11.48
N ILE A 236 -15.97 13.74 -11.85
CA ILE A 236 -16.86 14.00 -12.99
C ILE A 236 -16.21 13.50 -14.30
N VAL A 237 -14.92 13.81 -14.52
CA VAL A 237 -14.18 13.36 -15.71
C VAL A 237 -14.09 11.84 -15.76
N LEU A 238 -13.85 11.17 -14.62
CA LEU A 238 -13.83 9.71 -14.53
C LEU A 238 -15.19 9.11 -14.94
N LEU A 239 -16.28 9.57 -14.35
CA LEU A 239 -17.64 9.09 -14.65
C LEU A 239 -18.05 9.41 -16.08
N ALA A 240 -17.77 10.62 -16.56
CA ALA A 240 -18.02 11.02 -17.94
C ALA A 240 -17.18 10.19 -18.92
N GLY A 241 -15.89 9.94 -18.61
CA GLY A 241 -15.01 9.09 -19.42
C GLY A 241 -15.53 7.66 -19.56
N ILE A 242 -15.99 7.06 -18.46
CA ILE A 242 -16.64 5.74 -18.47
C ILE A 242 -17.90 5.79 -19.34
N GLY A 243 -18.74 6.80 -19.18
CA GLY A 243 -19.94 6.97 -19.98
C GLY A 243 -19.65 7.11 -21.48
N VAL A 244 -18.66 7.92 -21.84
CA VAL A 244 -18.18 8.08 -23.21
C VAL A 244 -17.64 6.75 -23.76
N LEU A 245 -16.88 5.98 -22.97
CA LEU A 245 -16.36 4.67 -23.38
C LEU A 245 -17.52 3.71 -23.71
N PHE A 246 -18.55 3.62 -22.86
CA PHE A 246 -19.72 2.79 -23.13
C PHE A 246 -20.51 3.28 -24.36
N ALA A 247 -20.69 4.58 -24.49
CA ALA A 247 -21.37 5.15 -25.67
C ALA A 247 -20.59 4.88 -26.97
N ALA A 248 -19.26 5.04 -26.93
CA ALA A 248 -18.38 4.73 -28.06
C ALA A 248 -18.43 3.24 -28.41
N PHE A 249 -18.36 2.36 -27.42
CA PHE A 249 -18.51 0.91 -27.62
C PHE A 249 -19.88 0.56 -28.23
N GLY A 250 -20.94 1.15 -27.69
CA GLY A 250 -22.30 0.94 -28.21
C GLY A 250 -22.46 1.41 -29.66
N ARG A 251 -21.93 2.59 -29.99
CA ARG A 251 -22.13 3.25 -31.29
C ARG A 251 -21.20 2.77 -32.38
N TRP A 252 -19.93 2.50 -32.05
CA TRP A 252 -18.87 2.21 -33.03
C TRP A 252 -18.21 0.85 -32.82
N GLY A 253 -18.60 0.07 -31.82
CA GLY A 253 -17.95 -1.20 -31.47
C GLY A 253 -17.84 -2.19 -32.63
N GLU A 254 -18.83 -2.25 -33.52
CA GLU A 254 -18.78 -3.08 -34.72
C GLU A 254 -17.81 -2.54 -35.78
N ARG A 255 -17.83 -1.22 -36.04
CA ARG A 255 -16.92 -0.58 -37.02
C ARG A 255 -15.46 -0.65 -36.56
N MET A 256 -15.22 -0.56 -35.26
CA MET A 256 -13.88 -0.63 -34.67
C MET A 256 -13.41 -2.08 -34.45
N GLY A 257 -14.26 -3.05 -34.74
CA GLY A 257 -13.96 -4.47 -34.50
C GLY A 257 -13.88 -4.83 -33.02
N TRP A 258 -14.48 -4.03 -32.13
CA TRP A 258 -14.52 -4.30 -30.69
C TRP A 258 -15.52 -5.40 -30.33
N ARG A 259 -16.58 -5.54 -31.11
CA ARG A 259 -17.50 -6.68 -31.02
C ARG A 259 -16.92 -7.78 -31.89
N GLY A 260 -16.42 -8.84 -31.26
CA GLY A 260 -16.09 -10.07 -31.98
C GLY A 260 -17.33 -10.65 -32.65
N ARG A 261 -17.16 -11.44 -33.71
CA ARG A 261 -18.27 -12.27 -34.22
C ARG A 261 -18.77 -13.17 -33.10
N GLN A 262 -20.06 -13.18 -32.87
CA GLN A 262 -20.66 -14.15 -31.94
C GLN A 262 -20.28 -15.55 -32.44
N ALA A 263 -19.57 -16.27 -31.58
CA ALA A 263 -19.43 -17.70 -31.80
C ALA A 263 -20.85 -18.30 -31.68
N ASP A 264 -21.36 -18.85 -32.76
CA ASP A 264 -22.74 -19.32 -32.84
C ASP A 264 -23.10 -20.46 -31.87
N THR A 265 -22.10 -21.06 -31.23
CA THR A 265 -22.29 -22.05 -30.15
C THR A 265 -21.06 -22.15 -29.23
N ILE A 266 -21.17 -21.68 -28.01
CA ILE A 266 -20.26 -22.11 -26.94
C ILE A 266 -20.83 -23.45 -26.39
N SER A 267 -20.24 -24.58 -26.77
CA SER A 267 -20.57 -25.86 -26.17
C SER A 267 -19.86 -26.02 -24.85
N PHE A 268 -20.55 -25.88 -23.73
CA PHE A 268 -20.03 -26.26 -22.44
C PHE A 268 -20.00 -27.77 -22.28
N ARG A 269 -18.82 -28.38 -22.08
CA ARG A 269 -18.73 -29.76 -21.66
C ARG A 269 -19.20 -29.91 -20.22
N ARG A 270 -19.89 -31.00 -19.90
CA ARG A 270 -20.27 -31.30 -18.51
C ARG A 270 -19.00 -31.50 -17.69
N PRO A 271 -18.97 -31.04 -16.42
CA PRO A 271 -17.78 -31.23 -15.57
C PRO A 271 -17.26 -32.66 -15.47
N GLY A 272 -18.15 -33.66 -15.56
CA GLY A 272 -17.77 -35.08 -15.52
C GLY A 272 -17.07 -35.60 -16.77
N ASP A 273 -17.16 -34.86 -17.90
CA ASP A 273 -16.55 -35.26 -19.19
C ASP A 273 -15.13 -34.72 -19.37
N VAL A 274 -14.63 -33.93 -18.38
CA VAL A 274 -13.30 -33.31 -18.44
C VAL A 274 -12.32 -34.07 -17.54
N ALA A 275 -11.29 -34.65 -18.14
CA ALA A 275 -10.20 -35.27 -17.38
C ALA A 275 -9.38 -34.20 -16.66
N VAL A 276 -9.45 -34.17 -15.32
CA VAL A 276 -8.71 -33.24 -14.48
C VAL A 276 -7.24 -33.63 -14.44
N THR A 277 -6.34 -32.70 -14.79
CA THR A 277 -4.89 -32.95 -14.79
C THR A 277 -4.33 -33.01 -13.36
N PRO A 278 -3.13 -33.60 -13.13
CA PRO A 278 -2.46 -33.57 -11.81
C PRO A 278 -2.22 -32.17 -11.27
N THR A 279 -1.88 -31.18 -12.12
CA THR A 279 -1.73 -29.78 -11.69
C THR A 279 -3.06 -29.16 -11.26
N GLN A 280 -4.15 -29.42 -11.99
CA GLN A 280 -5.48 -28.96 -11.60
C GLN A 280 -5.93 -29.56 -10.26
N ARG A 281 -5.58 -30.82 -9.98
CA ARG A 281 -5.80 -31.40 -8.65
C ARG A 281 -4.98 -30.74 -7.56
N ALA A 282 -3.73 -30.37 -7.84
CA ALA A 282 -2.90 -29.60 -6.91
C ALA A 282 -3.52 -28.20 -6.62
N CYS A 283 -4.17 -27.58 -7.61
CA CYS A 283 -4.86 -26.29 -7.42
C CYS A 283 -6.01 -26.37 -6.40
N ALA A 284 -6.60 -27.54 -6.16
CA ALA A 284 -7.60 -27.71 -5.11
C ALA A 284 -7.06 -27.35 -3.72
N TYR A 285 -5.79 -27.64 -3.45
CA TYR A 285 -5.14 -27.27 -2.19
C TYR A 285 -4.90 -25.77 -2.10
N PHE A 286 -4.59 -25.08 -3.21
CA PHE A 286 -4.52 -23.61 -3.23
C PHE A 286 -5.89 -23.01 -2.92
N PHE A 287 -6.97 -23.51 -3.52
CA PHE A 287 -8.32 -23.02 -3.22
C PHE A 287 -8.75 -23.31 -1.77
N LEU A 288 -8.31 -24.44 -1.20
CA LEU A 288 -8.51 -24.70 0.23
C LEU A 288 -7.77 -23.66 1.08
N VAL A 289 -6.50 -23.35 0.74
CA VAL A 289 -5.73 -22.31 1.43
C VAL A 289 -6.39 -20.96 1.28
N VAL A 290 -6.89 -20.60 0.09
CA VAL A 290 -7.68 -19.37 -0.13
C VAL A 290 -8.86 -19.31 0.84
N GLY A 291 -9.65 -20.37 0.95
CA GLY A 291 -10.78 -20.43 1.89
C GLY A 291 -10.37 -20.28 3.34
N LEU A 292 -9.28 -20.93 3.75
CA LEU A 292 -8.75 -20.83 5.13
C LEU A 292 -8.23 -19.40 5.41
N LEU A 293 -7.43 -18.81 4.53
CA LEU A 293 -6.95 -17.46 4.68
C LEU A 293 -8.08 -16.44 4.73
N PHE A 294 -9.12 -16.61 3.90
CA PHE A 294 -10.30 -15.76 3.91
C PHE A 294 -11.06 -15.84 5.24
N VAL A 295 -11.24 -17.04 5.80
CA VAL A 295 -11.89 -17.21 7.10
C VAL A 295 -11.08 -16.54 8.20
N VAL A 296 -9.75 -16.76 8.23
CA VAL A 296 -8.87 -16.12 9.22
C VAL A 296 -8.90 -14.60 9.04
N GLN A 297 -8.83 -14.10 7.82
CA GLN A 297 -8.90 -12.67 7.50
C GLN A 297 -10.21 -12.06 8.02
N THR A 298 -11.34 -12.74 7.85
CA THR A 298 -12.63 -12.28 8.35
C THR A 298 -12.67 -12.24 9.88
N MET A 299 -12.11 -13.26 10.55
CA MET A 299 -12.04 -13.29 12.03
C MET A 299 -11.15 -12.16 12.57
N VAL A 300 -9.99 -11.95 11.94
CA VAL A 300 -9.07 -10.87 12.31
C VAL A 300 -9.69 -9.50 12.03
N GLY A 301 -10.47 -9.36 10.94
CA GLY A 301 -11.23 -8.15 10.63
C GLY A 301 -12.30 -7.85 11.67
N ALA A 302 -13.02 -8.88 12.14
CA ALA A 302 -13.99 -8.73 13.22
C ALA A 302 -13.33 -8.30 14.54
N ALA A 303 -12.15 -8.84 14.85
CA ALA A 303 -11.36 -8.42 16.01
C ALA A 303 -10.89 -6.97 15.86
N SER A 304 -10.42 -6.56 14.66
CA SER A 304 -10.01 -5.18 14.37
C SER A 304 -11.16 -4.19 14.59
N GLU A 305 -12.38 -4.54 14.16
CA GLU A 305 -13.55 -3.68 14.36
C GLU A 305 -14.01 -3.66 15.83
N HIS A 306 -13.83 -4.75 16.56
CA HIS A 306 -14.18 -4.82 17.99
C HIS A 306 -13.37 -3.83 18.84
N TYR A 307 -12.11 -3.54 18.46
CA TYR A 307 -11.28 -2.54 19.14
C TYR A 307 -11.88 -1.13 19.16
N ARG A 308 -12.86 -0.83 18.32
CA ARG A 308 -13.59 0.46 18.37
C ARG A 308 -14.57 0.51 19.55
N ALA A 309 -15.04 -0.64 20.02
CA ALA A 309 -15.97 -0.74 21.14
C ALA A 309 -15.23 -0.97 22.47
N ASP A 310 -14.19 -1.81 22.45
CA ASP A 310 -13.36 -2.12 23.62
C ASP A 310 -11.89 -2.23 23.19
N LEU A 311 -11.08 -1.31 23.68
CA LEU A 311 -9.67 -1.15 23.30
C LEU A 311 -8.74 -2.22 23.91
N THR A 312 -9.20 -2.95 24.93
CA THR A 312 -8.32 -3.84 25.72
C THR A 312 -8.77 -5.27 25.71
N SER A 313 -10.07 -5.53 25.65
CA SER A 313 -10.61 -6.87 25.81
C SER A 313 -11.43 -7.33 24.60
N PHE A 314 -11.55 -8.64 24.46
CA PHE A 314 -12.43 -9.28 23.50
C PHE A 314 -13.24 -10.35 24.26
N PHE A 315 -14.52 -10.05 24.51
CA PHE A 315 -15.40 -10.89 25.34
C PHE A 315 -14.79 -11.25 26.71
N GLY A 316 -14.11 -10.30 27.36
CA GLY A 316 -13.47 -10.48 28.65
C GLY A 316 -12.05 -11.08 28.61
N PHE A 317 -11.52 -11.42 27.44
CA PHE A 317 -10.12 -11.80 27.27
C PHE A 317 -9.27 -10.56 26.95
N ASP A 318 -8.12 -10.41 27.62
CA ASP A 318 -7.15 -9.35 27.35
C ASP A 318 -6.42 -9.63 26.01
N LEU A 319 -7.14 -9.40 24.92
CA LEU A 319 -6.64 -9.67 23.57
C LEU A 319 -5.55 -8.70 23.18
N ALA A 320 -5.64 -7.42 23.59
CA ALA A 320 -4.70 -6.36 23.23
C ALA A 320 -3.27 -6.67 23.67
N ARG A 321 -3.08 -7.44 24.73
CA ARG A 321 -1.77 -7.85 25.20
C ARG A 321 -1.00 -8.76 24.23
N TRP A 322 -1.73 -9.56 23.42
CA TRP A 322 -1.13 -10.52 22.49
C TRP A 322 -1.31 -10.11 21.04
N LEU A 323 -2.45 -9.55 20.72
CA LEU A 323 -2.85 -9.12 19.40
C LEU A 323 -3.34 -7.66 19.45
N PRO A 324 -2.43 -6.69 19.61
CA PRO A 324 -2.82 -5.27 19.64
C PRO A 324 -3.43 -4.85 18.29
N TYR A 325 -4.17 -3.75 18.28
CA TYR A 325 -4.91 -3.29 17.11
C TYR A 325 -4.04 -3.17 15.86
N ASN A 326 -2.86 -2.57 15.95
CA ASN A 326 -1.94 -2.41 14.82
C ASN A 326 -1.56 -3.75 14.19
N LEU A 327 -1.26 -4.79 15.01
CA LEU A 327 -0.97 -6.14 14.51
C LEU A 327 -2.19 -6.78 13.84
N VAL A 328 -3.35 -6.70 14.48
CA VAL A 328 -4.61 -7.26 13.96
C VAL A 328 -4.97 -6.59 12.63
N ARG A 329 -4.82 -5.27 12.56
CA ARG A 329 -5.08 -4.49 11.34
C ARG A 329 -4.13 -4.86 10.20
N THR A 330 -2.84 -4.97 10.48
CA THR A 330 -1.81 -5.44 9.54
C THR A 330 -2.15 -6.82 8.99
N TRP A 331 -2.41 -7.78 9.87
CA TRP A 331 -2.80 -9.13 9.45
C TRP A 331 -4.07 -9.16 8.61
N HIS A 332 -5.07 -8.33 8.95
CA HIS A 332 -6.30 -8.24 8.17
C HIS A 332 -6.03 -7.81 6.72
N VAL A 333 -5.22 -6.78 6.52
CA VAL A 333 -4.86 -6.27 5.18
C VAL A 333 -4.02 -7.31 4.42
N GLN A 334 -2.99 -7.87 5.04
CA GLN A 334 -2.11 -8.83 4.39
C GLN A 334 -2.79 -10.13 4.01
N LEU A 335 -3.62 -10.68 4.89
CA LEU A 335 -4.41 -11.88 4.60
C LEU A 335 -5.32 -11.67 3.40
N ALA A 336 -5.91 -10.46 3.25
CA ALA A 336 -6.71 -10.11 2.08
C ALA A 336 -5.89 -10.16 0.79
N ILE A 337 -4.67 -9.64 0.80
CA ILE A 337 -3.74 -9.71 -0.34
C ILE A 337 -3.31 -11.15 -0.61
N PHE A 338 -2.96 -11.92 0.43
CA PHE A 338 -2.51 -13.29 0.29
C PHE A 338 -3.57 -14.22 -0.31
N TRP A 339 -4.83 -14.18 0.19
CA TRP A 339 -5.84 -15.07 -0.39
C TRP A 339 -6.21 -14.64 -1.81
N THR A 340 -6.24 -13.33 -2.10
CA THR A 340 -6.48 -12.81 -3.45
C THR A 340 -5.37 -13.24 -4.40
N ALA A 341 -4.10 -13.03 -4.05
CA ALA A 341 -2.96 -13.45 -4.85
C ALA A 341 -2.96 -14.97 -5.06
N THR A 342 -3.17 -15.76 -3.99
CA THR A 342 -3.24 -17.22 -4.06
C THR A 342 -4.35 -17.69 -5.01
N SER A 343 -5.50 -17.01 -5.03
CA SER A 343 -6.59 -17.26 -5.95
C SER A 343 -6.18 -17.05 -7.42
N PHE A 344 -5.44 -15.96 -7.72
CA PHE A 344 -4.89 -15.73 -9.05
C PHE A 344 -3.85 -16.78 -9.45
N LEU A 345 -2.94 -17.15 -8.54
CA LEU A 345 -1.95 -18.21 -8.78
C LEU A 345 -2.64 -19.54 -9.13
N ALA A 346 -3.63 -19.92 -8.32
CA ALA A 346 -4.41 -21.14 -8.52
C ALA A 346 -5.17 -21.12 -9.86
N THR A 347 -5.85 -20.03 -10.14
CA THR A 347 -6.65 -19.86 -11.38
C THR A 347 -5.75 -19.92 -12.61
N GLY A 348 -4.60 -19.26 -12.59
CA GLY A 348 -3.63 -19.30 -13.67
C GLY A 348 -3.14 -20.72 -13.95
N LEU A 349 -2.75 -21.47 -12.92
CA LEU A 349 -2.29 -22.87 -13.05
C LEU A 349 -3.44 -23.81 -13.46
N PHE A 350 -4.64 -23.56 -13.00
CA PHE A 350 -5.83 -24.35 -13.33
C PHE A 350 -6.24 -24.18 -14.80
N LEU A 351 -6.19 -22.94 -15.31
CA LEU A 351 -6.61 -22.63 -16.69
C LEU A 351 -5.54 -22.97 -17.73
N ALA A 352 -4.25 -22.95 -17.37
CA ALA A 352 -3.16 -23.17 -18.31
C ALA A 352 -3.29 -24.48 -19.13
N PRO A 353 -3.63 -25.66 -18.55
CA PRO A 353 -3.87 -26.87 -19.31
C PRO A 353 -5.12 -26.80 -20.21
N ILE A 354 -6.14 -26.03 -19.82
CA ILE A 354 -7.35 -25.84 -20.61
C ILE A 354 -7.03 -25.03 -21.88
N VAL A 355 -6.26 -23.94 -21.71
CA VAL A 355 -5.86 -23.05 -22.81
C VAL A 355 -4.86 -23.74 -23.76
N SER A 356 -3.93 -24.53 -23.23
CA SER A 356 -2.87 -25.16 -24.03
C SER A 356 -3.19 -26.57 -24.52
N GLY A 357 -4.23 -27.20 -24.00
CA GLY A 357 -4.59 -28.60 -24.28
C GLY A 357 -3.61 -29.62 -23.72
N ARG A 358 -2.61 -29.22 -22.91
CA ARG A 358 -1.58 -30.12 -22.40
C ARG A 358 -1.07 -29.71 -21.02
N GLU A 359 -0.52 -30.69 -20.30
CA GLU A 359 0.21 -30.45 -19.05
C GLU A 359 1.69 -30.88 -19.21
N PRO A 360 2.65 -29.98 -18.85
CA PRO A 360 4.06 -30.34 -18.85
C PRO A 360 4.39 -31.40 -17.80
N ARG A 361 5.37 -32.25 -18.12
CA ARG A 361 5.83 -33.30 -17.20
C ARG A 361 6.26 -32.69 -15.85
N ARG A 362 5.82 -33.28 -14.73
CA ARG A 362 6.12 -32.84 -13.35
C ARG A 362 5.63 -31.43 -12.99
N GLN A 363 4.65 -30.86 -13.72
CA GLN A 363 4.12 -29.53 -13.41
C GLN A 363 3.44 -29.50 -12.03
N SER A 364 2.74 -30.58 -11.65
CA SER A 364 2.11 -30.71 -10.33
C SER A 364 3.11 -30.67 -9.16
N TRP A 365 4.32 -31.23 -9.33
CA TRP A 365 5.37 -31.13 -8.30
C TRP A 365 5.83 -29.69 -8.08
N LEU A 366 5.96 -28.93 -9.17
CA LEU A 366 6.28 -27.50 -9.08
C LEU A 366 5.14 -26.71 -8.42
N ALA A 367 3.87 -27.09 -8.66
CA ALA A 367 2.72 -26.48 -8.00
C ALA A 367 2.75 -26.74 -6.49
N TYR A 368 3.03 -27.96 -6.03
CA TYR A 368 3.21 -28.24 -4.60
C TYR A 368 4.40 -27.49 -4.00
N GLY A 369 5.51 -27.37 -4.75
CA GLY A 369 6.65 -26.54 -4.33
C GLY A 369 6.28 -25.07 -4.16
N LEU A 370 5.52 -24.51 -5.10
CA LEU A 370 5.00 -23.15 -5.02
C LEU A 370 4.04 -22.97 -3.81
N LEU A 371 3.18 -23.96 -3.55
CA LEU A 371 2.29 -23.95 -2.40
C LEU A 371 3.07 -23.96 -1.07
N GLY A 372 4.14 -24.75 -0.99
CA GLY A 372 5.05 -24.77 0.16
C GLY A 372 5.76 -23.44 0.36
N ALA A 373 6.27 -22.83 -0.73
CA ALA A 373 6.90 -21.51 -0.69
C ALA A 373 5.91 -20.43 -0.24
N LEU A 374 4.67 -20.47 -0.73
CA LEU A 374 3.60 -19.58 -0.30
C LEU A 374 3.33 -19.72 1.21
N ALA A 375 3.23 -20.95 1.70
CA ALA A 375 3.03 -21.17 3.15
C ALA A 375 4.18 -20.59 3.98
N VAL A 376 5.43 -20.74 3.54
CA VAL A 376 6.61 -20.16 4.21
C VAL A 376 6.51 -18.63 4.24
N VAL A 377 6.13 -17.98 3.14
CA VAL A 377 5.98 -16.52 3.10
C VAL A 377 4.83 -16.06 4.00
N VAL A 378 3.67 -16.69 3.91
CA VAL A 378 2.49 -16.30 4.71
C VAL A 378 2.76 -16.45 6.20
N PHE A 379 3.16 -17.64 6.65
CA PHE A 379 3.41 -17.86 8.09
C PHE A 379 4.64 -17.08 8.57
N GLY A 380 5.68 -17.00 7.76
CA GLY A 380 6.90 -16.29 8.11
C GLY A 380 6.66 -14.79 8.31
N SER A 381 5.90 -14.15 7.41
CA SER A 381 5.58 -12.72 7.53
C SER A 381 4.70 -12.43 8.75
N LEU A 382 3.59 -13.15 8.92
CA LEU A 382 2.68 -12.95 10.05
C LEU A 382 3.38 -13.17 11.41
N ILE A 383 4.25 -14.17 11.51
CA ILE A 383 5.04 -14.40 12.72
C ILE A 383 6.11 -13.31 12.88
N GLY A 384 6.77 -12.90 11.80
CA GLY A 384 7.77 -11.84 11.84
C GLY A 384 7.21 -10.54 12.36
N GLU A 385 6.04 -10.12 11.90
CA GLU A 385 5.31 -8.94 12.36
C GLU A 385 4.91 -9.03 13.83
N LEU A 386 4.37 -10.17 14.23
CA LEU A 386 4.05 -10.43 15.64
C LEU A 386 5.28 -10.24 16.54
N LEU A 387 6.41 -10.81 16.15
CA LEU A 387 7.63 -10.75 16.95
C LEU A 387 8.20 -9.33 17.00
N ASP A 388 8.12 -8.59 15.90
CA ASP A 388 8.69 -7.23 15.79
C ASP A 388 7.86 -6.21 16.56
N ILE A 389 6.53 -6.24 16.41
CA ILE A 389 5.59 -5.36 17.15
C ILE A 389 5.71 -5.55 18.65
N HIS A 390 5.99 -6.78 19.12
CA HIS A 390 6.24 -7.05 20.52
C HIS A 390 7.66 -6.71 21.00
N GLY A 391 8.53 -6.24 20.10
CA GLY A 391 9.93 -5.95 20.42
C GLY A 391 10.77 -7.20 20.72
N TRP A 392 10.33 -8.38 20.27
CA TRP A 392 11.05 -9.64 20.48
C TRP A 392 12.11 -9.94 19.43
N LEU A 393 12.10 -9.18 18.30
CA LEU A 393 13.15 -9.26 17.29
C LEU A 393 14.33 -8.36 17.65
N SER A 394 15.54 -8.89 17.47
CA SER A 394 16.74 -8.05 17.55
C SER A 394 16.81 -7.10 16.30
N PRO A 395 17.45 -5.94 16.42
CA PRO A 395 17.61 -5.00 15.30
C PRO A 395 18.18 -5.64 14.02
N ALA A 396 19.06 -6.64 14.15
CA ALA A 396 19.63 -7.35 13.00
C ALA A 396 18.61 -8.21 12.21
N LEU A 397 17.46 -8.51 12.79
CA LEU A 397 16.43 -9.37 12.21
C LEU A 397 15.19 -8.60 11.71
N HIS A 398 15.17 -7.27 11.76
CA HIS A 398 14.00 -6.49 11.30
C HIS A 398 13.62 -6.75 9.84
N ALA A 399 14.55 -7.22 9.01
CA ALA A 399 14.27 -7.60 7.62
C ALA A 399 13.23 -8.74 7.49
N ILE A 400 12.96 -9.50 8.57
CA ILE A 400 11.90 -10.51 8.62
C ILE A 400 10.69 -10.07 9.45
N GLY A 401 10.75 -8.88 10.05
CA GLY A 401 9.68 -8.31 10.89
C GLY A 401 8.75 -7.40 10.11
N MET A 402 8.35 -6.30 10.77
CA MET A 402 7.48 -5.28 10.22
C MET A 402 8.28 -4.20 9.48
N GLN A 403 7.91 -3.88 8.26
CA GLN A 403 8.53 -2.80 7.48
C GLN A 403 7.60 -1.61 7.25
N GLY A 404 6.29 -1.78 7.50
CA GLY A 404 5.29 -0.72 7.50
C GLY A 404 5.07 0.01 6.19
N TRP A 405 5.42 -0.59 5.05
CA TRP A 405 5.17 0.03 3.75
C TRP A 405 3.68 -0.05 3.40
N GLU A 406 3.13 1.03 2.85
CA GLU A 406 1.69 1.28 2.67
C GLU A 406 0.83 0.11 2.16
N TYR A 407 1.38 -0.78 1.35
CA TYR A 407 0.61 -1.87 0.74
C TYR A 407 1.06 -3.27 1.19
N LEU A 408 2.25 -3.38 1.78
CA LEU A 408 2.82 -4.66 2.18
C LEU A 408 3.71 -4.43 3.41
N ASP A 409 3.13 -4.60 4.59
CA ASP A 409 3.83 -4.41 5.86
C ASP A 409 4.87 -5.49 6.16
N LEU A 410 4.95 -6.52 5.33
CA LEU A 410 5.88 -7.64 5.54
C LEU A 410 7.34 -7.24 5.36
N GLY A 411 8.22 -7.88 6.11
CA GLY A 411 9.65 -7.65 6.07
C GLY A 411 10.27 -7.89 4.69
N ARG A 412 11.39 -7.22 4.40
CA ARG A 412 12.08 -7.26 3.09
C ARG A 412 12.38 -8.67 2.59
N VAL A 413 12.73 -9.59 3.48
CA VAL A 413 12.99 -10.99 3.11
C VAL A 413 11.76 -11.63 2.48
N TRP A 414 10.58 -11.38 3.04
CA TRP A 414 9.32 -11.93 2.53
C TRP A 414 8.91 -11.27 1.22
N GLN A 415 9.14 -9.97 1.06
CA GLN A 415 8.90 -9.25 -0.20
C GLN A 415 9.74 -9.82 -1.34
N VAL A 416 11.03 -10.09 -1.10
CA VAL A 416 11.91 -10.70 -2.09
C VAL A 416 11.48 -12.13 -2.42
N LEU A 417 11.16 -12.95 -1.40
CA LEU A 417 10.68 -14.32 -1.61
C LEU A 417 9.34 -14.36 -2.35
N LEU A 418 8.44 -13.43 -2.07
CA LEU A 418 7.17 -13.29 -2.79
C LEU A 418 7.41 -12.95 -4.26
N THR A 419 8.31 -12.00 -4.54
CA THR A 419 8.73 -11.64 -5.90
C THR A 419 9.25 -12.87 -6.67
N LEU A 420 10.18 -13.60 -6.06
CA LEU A 420 10.74 -14.83 -6.65
C LEU A 420 9.66 -15.88 -6.89
N GLY A 421 8.74 -16.04 -5.95
CA GLY A 421 7.60 -16.96 -6.08
C GLY A 421 6.66 -16.58 -7.23
N LEU A 422 6.38 -15.29 -7.41
CA LEU A 422 5.56 -14.78 -8.51
C LEU A 422 6.24 -14.99 -9.88
N PHE A 423 7.54 -14.74 -10.00
CA PHE A 423 8.27 -15.06 -11.23
C PHE A 423 8.37 -16.57 -11.49
N PHE A 424 8.51 -17.37 -10.43
CA PHE A 424 8.47 -18.83 -10.57
C PHE A 424 7.09 -19.29 -11.06
N TRP A 425 6.00 -18.71 -10.56
CA TRP A 425 4.67 -18.96 -11.09
C TRP A 425 4.54 -18.55 -12.57
N ALA A 426 5.02 -17.35 -12.95
CA ALA A 426 5.02 -16.92 -14.36
C ALA A 426 5.81 -17.88 -15.26
N PHE A 427 6.94 -18.41 -14.77
CA PHE A 427 7.69 -19.48 -15.46
C PHE A 427 6.84 -20.75 -15.63
N MET A 428 6.10 -21.16 -14.61
CA MET A 428 5.19 -22.30 -14.69
C MET A 428 4.08 -22.09 -15.73
N LEU A 429 3.51 -20.87 -15.79
CA LEU A 429 2.54 -20.49 -16.83
C LEU A 429 3.17 -20.56 -18.23
N TYR A 430 4.33 -19.95 -18.43
CA TYR A 430 5.06 -20.06 -19.70
C TYR A 430 5.28 -21.51 -20.11
N ARG A 431 5.73 -22.34 -19.19
CA ARG A 431 5.96 -23.76 -19.40
C ARG A 431 4.69 -24.51 -19.80
N GLY A 432 3.58 -24.18 -19.13
CA GLY A 432 2.25 -24.73 -19.44
C GLY A 432 1.75 -24.33 -20.82
N LEU A 433 1.96 -23.07 -21.19
CA LEU A 433 1.44 -22.47 -22.43
C LEU A 433 2.37 -22.61 -23.63
N ARG A 434 3.65 -22.94 -23.44
CA ARG A 434 4.70 -22.90 -24.48
C ARG A 434 4.28 -23.53 -25.81
N GLY A 435 3.58 -24.68 -25.82
CA GLY A 435 3.09 -25.30 -27.04
C GLY A 435 2.08 -24.43 -27.79
N ALA A 436 1.10 -23.89 -27.07
CA ALA A 436 0.10 -23.01 -27.64
C ALA A 436 0.71 -21.69 -28.14
N LEU A 437 1.68 -21.11 -27.40
CA LEU A 437 2.38 -19.90 -27.79
C LEU A 437 3.20 -20.04 -29.07
N GLN A 438 3.82 -21.23 -29.29
CA GLN A 438 4.65 -21.51 -30.47
C GLN A 438 3.85 -21.71 -31.75
N HIS A 439 2.61 -22.24 -31.65
CA HIS A 439 1.77 -22.54 -32.82
C HIS A 439 0.91 -21.34 -33.27
N THR A 440 0.99 -20.22 -32.59
CA THR A 440 0.20 -19.04 -32.89
C THR A 440 1.08 -17.93 -33.47
N SER A 441 0.91 -17.64 -34.75
CA SER A 441 1.62 -16.58 -35.46
C SER A 441 1.16 -15.16 -35.13
N ARG A 442 0.14 -15.00 -34.28
CA ARG A 442 -0.50 -13.72 -33.93
C ARG A 442 -0.88 -13.67 -32.45
N ILE A 443 -0.96 -12.46 -31.86
CA ILE A 443 -1.45 -12.25 -30.50
C ILE A 443 -2.88 -12.79 -30.39
N ASN A 444 -3.07 -13.83 -29.59
CA ASN A 444 -4.35 -14.47 -29.35
C ASN A 444 -4.46 -14.87 -27.86
N MET A 445 -5.48 -15.64 -27.51
CA MET A 445 -5.78 -16.01 -26.12
C MET A 445 -4.58 -16.56 -25.31
N PRO A 446 -3.74 -17.49 -25.79
CA PRO A 446 -2.59 -17.95 -25.04
C PRO A 446 -1.59 -16.83 -24.71
N TRP A 447 -1.32 -15.94 -25.65
CA TRP A 447 -0.45 -14.79 -25.42
C TRP A 447 -1.06 -13.78 -24.47
N LEU A 448 -2.35 -13.46 -24.64
CA LEU A 448 -3.07 -12.56 -23.73
C LEU A 448 -3.04 -13.11 -22.30
N PHE A 449 -3.35 -14.40 -22.15
CA PHE A 449 -3.33 -15.07 -20.85
C PHE A 449 -1.93 -15.04 -20.20
N PHE A 450 -0.88 -15.30 -20.99
CA PHE A 450 0.49 -15.27 -20.51
C PHE A 450 0.93 -13.86 -20.10
N PHE A 451 0.68 -12.84 -20.91
CA PHE A 451 1.07 -11.47 -20.60
C PHE A 451 0.28 -10.88 -19.42
N THR A 452 -1.00 -11.21 -19.30
CA THR A 452 -1.79 -10.84 -18.12
C THR A 452 -1.20 -11.48 -16.85
N GLY A 453 -0.81 -12.74 -16.92
CA GLY A 453 -0.12 -13.40 -15.81
C GLY A 453 1.24 -12.78 -15.50
N LEU A 454 2.05 -12.47 -16.52
CA LEU A 454 3.38 -11.87 -16.36
C LEU A 454 3.30 -10.42 -15.80
N ALA A 455 2.21 -9.71 -16.06
CA ALA A 455 2.03 -8.36 -15.53
C ALA A 455 2.05 -8.33 -13.99
N ILE A 456 1.51 -9.36 -13.33
CA ILE A 456 1.47 -9.43 -11.85
C ILE A 456 2.88 -9.36 -11.23
N PRO A 457 3.82 -10.29 -11.53
CA PRO A 457 5.17 -10.20 -10.98
C PRO A 457 5.94 -8.96 -11.45
N ALA A 458 5.68 -8.47 -12.67
CA ALA A 458 6.35 -7.29 -13.19
C ALA A 458 5.95 -6.02 -12.41
N PHE A 459 4.67 -5.78 -12.19
CA PHE A 459 4.21 -4.64 -11.40
C PHE A 459 4.66 -4.75 -9.94
N TYR A 460 4.60 -5.94 -9.34
CA TYR A 460 5.07 -6.14 -7.99
C TYR A 460 6.57 -5.85 -7.85
N ALA A 461 7.40 -6.32 -8.81
CA ALA A 461 8.84 -6.06 -8.82
C ALA A 461 9.16 -4.56 -8.99
N VAL A 462 8.42 -3.85 -9.85
CA VAL A 462 8.56 -2.39 -9.98
C VAL A 462 8.21 -1.69 -8.67
N GLY A 463 7.08 -2.04 -8.03
CA GLY A 463 6.72 -1.51 -6.73
C GLY A 463 7.80 -1.73 -5.68
N LEU A 464 8.37 -2.95 -5.63
CA LEU A 464 9.46 -3.27 -4.69
C LEU A 464 10.76 -2.47 -4.95
N LEU A 465 11.06 -2.15 -6.21
CA LEU A 465 12.26 -1.40 -6.57
C LEU A 465 12.11 0.12 -6.36
N THR A 466 10.89 0.62 -6.33
CA THR A 466 10.59 2.05 -6.15
C THR A 466 10.18 2.42 -4.73
N SER A 467 9.96 1.45 -3.86
CA SER A 467 9.74 1.60 -2.43
C SER A 467 11.07 1.51 -1.66
#